data_e03043e9caa26a10bd06d9093dc13950
#
_entry.id   e03043e9caa26a10bd06d9093dc13950
#
_cell.length_a   1.000
_cell.length_b   1.000
_cell.length_c   1.000
_cell.angle_alpha   90.00
_cell.angle_beta   90.00
_cell.angle_gamma   90.00
#
_symmetry.space_group_name_H-M   'P 1'
#
loop_
_entity.id
_entity.type
_entity.pdbx_description
1 polymer ?
#
loop_
_entity_poly.entity_id
_entity_poly.type
_entity_poly.pdbx_seq_one_letter_code
_entity_poly.pdbx_strand_id
1 'polypeptide(L)'
;GHAIHSYLSNKTQNPIDANYVIFVAEVASTFNEALLMEDLLKKTNDKKERVFLINHFLDQFKGTLYRQTMFAEFELNIGRMVAEGKTLTADILCAEYKRLNEMYYGPDMVVDDEIAMEWARIPHFYYNYYVFQYATGYSAAIALSRRILNEGEKAVAD
;
A
#
# COMPACT_ATOMS: atom_id res chain seq x y z
N GLY A 1 14.42 -1.85 -7.68
CA GLY A 1 14.11 -2.78 -6.60
C GLY A 1 13.95 -4.20 -7.09
N HIS A 2 12.85 -4.54 -7.75
CA HIS A 2 12.48 -5.92 -8.14
C HIS A 2 13.58 -6.67 -8.92
N ALA A 3 14.22 -6.05 -9.92
CA ALA A 3 15.24 -6.72 -10.73
C ALA A 3 16.45 -7.21 -9.90
N ILE A 4 16.91 -6.39 -8.97
CA ILE A 4 18.02 -6.74 -8.06
C ILE A 4 17.57 -7.80 -7.06
N HIS A 5 16.38 -7.69 -6.51
CA HIS A 5 15.81 -8.67 -5.60
C HIS A 5 15.72 -10.04 -6.28
N SER A 6 15.15 -10.12 -7.48
CA SER A 6 15.06 -11.36 -8.25
C SER A 6 16.43 -11.93 -8.59
N TYR A 7 17.39 -11.08 -8.97
CA TYR A 7 18.77 -11.51 -9.24
C TYR A 7 19.43 -12.16 -8.00
N LEU A 8 19.30 -11.51 -6.83
CA LEU A 8 19.89 -12.02 -5.60
C LEU A 8 19.18 -13.29 -5.12
N SER A 9 17.86 -13.36 -5.21
CA SER A 9 17.09 -14.56 -4.88
C SER A 9 17.52 -15.75 -5.74
N ASN A 10 17.56 -15.57 -7.06
CA ASN A 10 18.00 -16.64 -7.98
C ASN A 10 19.47 -17.05 -7.78
N LYS A 11 20.31 -16.15 -7.28
CA LYS A 11 21.72 -16.45 -6.99
C LYS A 11 21.93 -17.23 -5.71
N THR A 12 21.10 -17.02 -4.70
CA THR A 12 21.31 -17.52 -3.34
C THR A 12 20.38 -18.66 -2.94
N GLN A 13 19.24 -18.80 -3.62
CA GLN A 13 18.25 -19.82 -3.34
C GLN A 13 18.28 -20.96 -4.37
N ASN A 14 17.73 -22.11 -3.99
CA ASN A 14 17.47 -23.19 -4.92
C ASN A 14 16.43 -22.69 -5.97
N PRO A 15 16.53 -23.08 -7.26
CA PRO A 15 15.56 -22.65 -8.29
C PRO A 15 14.09 -22.88 -7.94
N ILE A 16 13.79 -23.90 -7.14
CA ILE A 16 12.41 -24.19 -6.69
C ILE A 16 11.94 -23.14 -5.67
N ASP A 17 12.84 -22.61 -4.84
CA ASP A 17 12.59 -21.70 -3.74
C ASP A 17 12.90 -20.23 -4.07
N ALA A 18 13.42 -19.96 -5.29
CA ALA A 18 13.85 -18.63 -5.70
C ALA A 18 12.69 -17.63 -5.93
N ASN A 19 11.47 -18.12 -6.11
CA ASN A 19 10.30 -17.30 -6.22
C ASN A 19 9.85 -16.81 -4.84
N TYR A 20 9.65 -15.50 -4.72
CA TYR A 20 9.16 -14.88 -3.50
C TYR A 20 7.74 -14.35 -3.68
N VAL A 21 7.00 -14.29 -2.57
CA VAL A 21 5.62 -13.78 -2.56
C VAL A 21 5.60 -12.27 -2.83
N ILE A 22 4.53 -11.78 -3.43
CA ILE A 22 4.37 -10.37 -3.81
C ILE A 22 4.52 -9.42 -2.61
N PHE A 23 4.08 -9.81 -1.43
CA PHE A 23 4.25 -9.04 -0.20
C PHE A 23 5.72 -8.69 0.04
N VAL A 24 6.63 -9.66 -0.04
CA VAL A 24 8.08 -9.45 0.15
C VAL A 24 8.67 -8.59 -0.97
N ALA A 25 8.20 -8.79 -2.21
CA ALA A 25 8.62 -7.99 -3.35
C ALA A 25 8.33 -6.50 -3.14
N GLU A 26 7.12 -6.18 -2.68
CA GLU A 26 6.69 -4.80 -2.46
C GLU A 26 7.38 -4.15 -1.25
N VAL A 27 7.69 -4.91 -0.22
CA VAL A 27 8.53 -4.40 0.89
C VAL A 27 9.89 -3.96 0.38
N ALA A 28 10.55 -4.77 -0.44
CA ALA A 28 11.87 -4.46 -0.99
C ALA A 28 11.85 -3.24 -1.94
N SER A 29 10.83 -3.11 -2.79
CA SER A 29 10.72 -1.97 -3.71
C SER A 29 10.43 -0.67 -2.97
N THR A 30 9.43 -0.66 -2.10
CA THR A 30 9.03 0.50 -1.31
C THR A 30 10.13 0.95 -0.36
N PHE A 31 10.87 0.01 0.21
CA PHE A 31 12.05 0.31 1.04
C PHE A 31 13.10 1.12 0.27
N ASN A 32 13.43 0.70 -0.97
CA ASN A 32 14.38 1.43 -1.81
C ASN A 32 13.85 2.82 -2.20
N GLU A 33 12.55 2.95 -2.48
CA GLU A 33 11.91 4.24 -2.76
C GLU A 33 11.98 5.19 -1.56
N ALA A 34 11.76 4.68 -0.35
CA ALA A 34 11.87 5.47 0.88
C ALA A 34 13.30 5.99 1.11
N LEU A 35 14.31 5.16 0.89
CA LEU A 35 15.72 5.58 0.99
C LEU A 35 16.07 6.61 -0.08
N LEU A 36 15.62 6.42 -1.32
CA LEU A 36 15.84 7.37 -2.40
C LEU A 36 15.18 8.73 -2.10
N MET A 37 13.96 8.72 -1.57
CA MET A 37 13.24 9.94 -1.19
C MET A 37 14.01 10.75 -0.13
N GLU A 38 14.53 10.07 0.88
CA GLU A 38 15.35 10.71 1.92
C GLU A 38 16.65 11.29 1.34
N ASP A 39 17.31 10.59 0.43
CA ASP A 39 18.53 11.08 -0.24
C ASP A 39 18.24 12.31 -1.12
N LEU A 40 17.17 12.28 -1.90
CA LEU A 40 16.75 13.41 -2.71
C LEU A 40 16.41 14.64 -1.86
N LEU A 41 15.67 14.45 -0.76
CA LEU A 41 15.33 15.55 0.17
C LEU A 41 16.56 16.16 0.87
N LYS A 42 17.63 15.38 1.07
CA LYS A 42 18.91 15.88 1.61
C LYS A 42 19.72 16.66 0.58
N LYS A 43 19.63 16.29 -0.69
CA LYS A 43 20.41 16.89 -1.77
C LYS A 43 19.79 18.16 -2.36
N THR A 44 18.47 18.29 -2.33
CA THR A 44 17.82 19.45 -2.91
C THR A 44 17.63 20.59 -1.89
N ASN A 45 18.02 21.79 -2.28
CA ASN A 45 17.79 23.04 -1.53
C ASN A 45 16.68 23.90 -2.18
N ASP A 46 16.22 23.54 -3.36
CA ASP A 46 15.14 24.27 -4.03
C ASP A 46 13.80 24.00 -3.34
N LYS A 47 13.10 25.09 -2.95
CA LYS A 47 11.83 24.98 -2.24
C LYS A 47 10.74 24.28 -3.06
N LYS A 48 10.72 24.52 -4.38
CA LYS A 48 9.69 23.93 -5.25
C LYS A 48 9.92 22.43 -5.43
N GLU A 49 11.18 22.03 -5.60
CA GLU A 49 11.54 20.61 -5.67
C GLU A 49 11.23 19.90 -4.36
N ARG A 50 11.53 20.52 -3.21
CA ARG A 50 11.18 19.94 -1.90
C ARG A 50 9.67 19.75 -1.74
N VAL A 51 8.87 20.75 -2.11
CA VAL A 51 7.40 20.65 -2.06
C VAL A 51 6.90 19.52 -2.98
N PHE A 52 7.46 19.41 -4.19
CA PHE A 52 7.12 18.32 -5.11
C PHE A 52 7.42 16.94 -4.51
N LEU A 53 8.63 16.74 -3.96
CA LEU A 53 9.03 15.48 -3.35
C LEU A 53 8.15 15.11 -2.15
N ILE A 54 7.84 16.08 -1.29
CA ILE A 54 6.97 15.85 -0.13
C ILE A 54 5.55 15.49 -0.58
N ASN A 55 4.99 16.21 -1.55
CA ASN A 55 3.68 15.89 -2.09
C ASN A 55 3.65 14.48 -2.70
N HIS A 56 4.68 14.12 -3.46
CA HIS A 56 4.79 12.78 -4.03
C HIS A 56 4.79 11.71 -2.94
N PHE A 57 5.54 11.91 -1.86
CA PHE A 57 5.53 11.00 -0.72
C PHE A 57 4.17 10.89 -0.03
N LEU A 58 3.48 12.02 0.14
CA LEU A 58 2.13 12.04 0.73
C LEU A 58 1.10 11.35 -0.16
N ASP A 59 1.20 11.50 -1.48
CA ASP A 59 0.34 10.81 -2.44
C ASP A 59 0.57 9.28 -2.43
N GLN A 60 1.82 8.84 -2.32
CA GLN A 60 2.14 7.42 -2.14
C GLN A 60 1.56 6.88 -0.82
N PHE A 61 1.71 7.62 0.27
CA PHE A 61 1.16 7.27 1.57
C PHE A 61 -0.37 7.15 1.51
N LYS A 62 -1.05 8.14 0.93
CA LYS A 62 -2.49 8.14 0.72
C LYS A 62 -2.95 6.94 -0.13
N GLY A 63 -2.29 6.71 -1.27
CA GLY A 63 -2.68 5.68 -2.23
C GLY A 63 -2.39 4.25 -1.76
N THR A 64 -1.28 4.06 -1.03
CA THR A 64 -0.81 2.72 -0.64
C THR A 64 -1.23 2.34 0.78
N LEU A 65 -1.23 3.26 1.73
CA LEU A 65 -1.65 2.95 3.09
C LEU A 65 -3.14 3.20 3.30
N TYR A 66 -3.59 4.45 3.15
CA TYR A 66 -4.98 4.83 3.44
C TYR A 66 -5.99 4.11 2.54
N ARG A 67 -5.81 4.26 1.23
CA ARG A 67 -6.73 3.69 0.24
C ARG A 67 -6.76 2.16 0.31
N GLN A 68 -5.62 1.51 0.44
CA GLN A 68 -5.57 0.05 0.50
C GLN A 68 -6.11 -0.51 1.81
N THR A 69 -5.97 0.21 2.91
CA THR A 69 -6.62 -0.15 4.18
C THR A 69 -8.14 -0.04 4.06
N MET A 70 -8.64 1.03 3.44
CA MET A 70 -10.07 1.19 3.15
C MET A 70 -10.60 0.03 2.29
N PHE A 71 -9.86 -0.38 1.28
CA PHE A 71 -10.21 -1.53 0.44
C PHE A 71 -10.24 -2.84 1.24
N ALA A 72 -9.26 -3.06 2.11
CA ALA A 72 -9.21 -4.24 2.96
C ALA A 72 -10.38 -4.26 3.96
N GLU A 73 -10.78 -3.13 4.50
CA GLU A 73 -11.95 -3.01 5.36
C GLU A 73 -13.24 -3.27 4.60
N PHE A 74 -13.35 -2.79 3.35
CA PHE A 74 -14.47 -3.12 2.48
C PHE A 74 -14.60 -4.62 2.26
N GLU A 75 -13.51 -5.31 1.89
CA GLU A 75 -13.50 -6.79 1.73
C GLU A 75 -13.91 -7.51 3.01
N LEU A 76 -13.38 -7.07 4.15
CA LEU A 76 -13.71 -7.65 5.44
C LEU A 76 -15.20 -7.50 5.78
N ASN A 77 -15.76 -6.30 5.55
CA ASN A 77 -17.15 -6.00 5.88
C ASN A 77 -18.12 -6.77 5.00
N ILE A 78 -17.88 -6.84 3.69
CA ILE A 78 -18.71 -7.66 2.80
C ILE A 78 -18.60 -9.16 3.13
N GLY A 79 -17.42 -9.65 3.48
CA GLY A 79 -17.23 -11.02 3.95
C GLY A 79 -18.00 -11.33 5.22
N ARG A 80 -18.04 -10.40 6.18
CA ARG A 80 -18.85 -10.51 7.40
C ARG A 80 -20.34 -10.52 7.09
N MET A 81 -20.80 -9.65 6.20
CA MET A 81 -22.21 -9.62 5.78
C MET A 81 -22.64 -10.97 5.20
N VAL A 82 -21.82 -11.59 4.36
CA VAL A 82 -22.08 -12.93 3.82
C VAL A 82 -22.10 -14.00 4.90
N ALA A 83 -21.16 -13.96 5.84
CA ALA A 83 -21.10 -14.90 6.96
C ALA A 83 -22.33 -14.78 7.88
N GLU A 84 -22.93 -13.59 7.98
CA GLU A 84 -24.17 -13.32 8.69
C GLU A 84 -25.45 -13.71 7.89
N GLY A 85 -25.29 -14.25 6.69
CA GLY A 85 -26.39 -14.66 5.82
C GLY A 85 -27.05 -13.53 5.04
N LYS A 86 -26.43 -12.34 4.95
CA LYS A 86 -26.91 -11.24 4.13
C LYS A 86 -26.63 -11.47 2.66
N THR A 87 -27.61 -11.20 1.80
CA THR A 87 -27.41 -11.21 0.36
C THR A 87 -26.76 -9.91 -0.08
N LEU A 88 -25.61 -10.00 -0.74
CA LEU A 88 -24.95 -8.85 -1.32
C LEU A 88 -25.66 -8.42 -2.61
N THR A 89 -26.10 -7.18 -2.65
CA THR A 89 -26.63 -6.49 -3.85
C THR A 89 -25.70 -5.34 -4.23
N ALA A 90 -25.79 -4.85 -5.45
CA ALA A 90 -25.04 -3.67 -5.87
C ALA A 90 -25.29 -2.46 -4.94
N ASP A 91 -26.52 -2.24 -4.53
CA ASP A 91 -26.89 -1.14 -3.64
C ASP A 91 -26.21 -1.24 -2.26
N ILE A 92 -26.14 -2.45 -1.69
CA ILE A 92 -25.47 -2.70 -0.41
C ILE A 92 -23.96 -2.46 -0.55
N LEU A 93 -23.36 -2.93 -1.62
CA LEU A 93 -21.94 -2.74 -1.89
C LEU A 93 -21.59 -1.26 -2.11
N CYS A 94 -22.41 -0.54 -2.88
CA CYS A 94 -22.25 0.89 -3.11
C CYS A 94 -22.42 1.70 -1.82
N ALA A 95 -23.41 1.38 -1.01
CA ALA A 95 -23.62 2.06 0.28
C ALA A 95 -22.45 1.87 1.23
N GLU A 96 -21.92 0.65 1.36
CA GLU A 96 -20.78 0.36 2.21
C GLU A 96 -19.50 1.02 1.68
N TYR A 97 -19.27 0.98 0.37
CA TYR A 97 -18.09 1.59 -0.23
C TYR A 97 -18.11 3.13 -0.08
N LYS A 98 -19.26 3.77 -0.28
CA LYS A 98 -19.43 5.21 -0.07
C LYS A 98 -19.19 5.59 1.40
N ARG A 99 -19.79 4.86 2.32
CA ARG A 99 -19.61 5.05 3.78
C ARG A 99 -18.12 5.02 4.17
N LEU A 100 -17.37 4.05 3.63
CA LEU A 100 -15.93 3.96 3.89
C LEU A 100 -15.16 5.15 3.29
N ASN A 101 -15.49 5.59 2.07
CA ASN A 101 -14.88 6.78 1.50
C ASN A 101 -15.13 8.02 2.38
N GLU A 102 -16.35 8.26 2.82
CA GLU A 102 -16.69 9.36 3.72
C GLU A 102 -15.91 9.29 5.04
N MET A 103 -15.78 8.09 5.62
CA MET A 103 -15.06 7.87 6.87
C MET A 103 -13.54 8.10 6.72
N TYR A 104 -12.92 7.59 5.67
CA TYR A 104 -11.47 7.67 5.49
C TYR A 104 -10.99 9.04 5.00
N TYR A 105 -11.78 9.73 4.19
CA TYR A 105 -11.39 11.03 3.65
C TYR A 105 -11.90 12.22 4.48
N GLY A 106 -12.86 11.98 5.39
CA GLY A 106 -13.33 12.96 6.34
C GLY A 106 -14.32 13.99 5.77
N PRO A 107 -14.81 14.87 6.64
CA PRO A 107 -15.92 15.77 6.31
C PRO A 107 -15.54 16.92 5.36
N ASP A 108 -14.25 17.19 5.17
CA ASP A 108 -13.79 18.26 4.28
C ASP A 108 -13.66 17.80 2.82
N MET A 109 -13.85 16.50 2.55
CA MET A 109 -13.84 15.93 1.21
C MET A 109 -15.25 15.76 0.69
N VAL A 110 -15.51 16.27 -0.52
CA VAL A 110 -16.75 15.97 -1.24
C VAL A 110 -16.60 14.55 -1.83
N VAL A 111 -17.50 13.67 -1.40
CA VAL A 111 -17.57 12.29 -1.89
C VAL A 111 -18.71 12.20 -2.90
N ASP A 112 -18.38 12.15 -4.17
CA ASP A 112 -19.35 12.05 -5.28
C ASP A 112 -20.09 10.71 -5.24
N ASP A 113 -21.31 10.68 -5.76
CA ASP A 113 -22.12 9.46 -5.80
C ASP A 113 -21.49 8.39 -6.71
N GLU A 114 -20.79 8.79 -7.74
CA GLU A 114 -20.09 7.92 -8.69
C GLU A 114 -19.01 7.08 -8.05
N ILE A 115 -18.33 7.59 -7.01
CA ILE A 115 -17.29 6.84 -6.30
C ILE A 115 -17.83 5.58 -5.63
N ALA A 116 -19.12 5.57 -5.28
CA ALA A 116 -19.78 4.42 -4.67
C ALA A 116 -19.70 3.15 -5.53
N MET A 117 -19.56 3.30 -6.85
CA MET A 117 -19.46 2.19 -7.81
C MET A 117 -18.02 1.76 -8.10
N GLU A 118 -17.00 2.44 -7.55
CA GLU A 118 -15.60 2.19 -7.88
C GLU A 118 -15.16 0.75 -7.59
N TRP A 119 -15.71 0.11 -6.55
CA TRP A 119 -15.42 -1.27 -6.21
C TRP A 119 -15.58 -2.24 -7.38
N ALA A 120 -16.54 -1.98 -8.28
CA ALA A 120 -16.85 -2.86 -9.41
C ALA A 120 -15.72 -2.93 -10.46
N ARG A 121 -14.87 -1.89 -10.56
CA ARG A 121 -13.75 -1.84 -11.51
C ARG A 121 -12.42 -2.28 -10.94
N ILE A 122 -12.35 -2.61 -9.63
CA ILE A 122 -11.09 -2.96 -8.96
C ILE A 122 -10.89 -4.46 -9.02
N PRO A 123 -9.98 -4.97 -9.89
CA PRO A 123 -9.80 -6.41 -10.08
C PRO A 123 -9.27 -7.12 -8.84
N HIS A 124 -8.60 -6.40 -7.94
CA HIS A 124 -8.03 -6.96 -6.71
C HIS A 124 -9.08 -7.53 -5.76
N PHE A 125 -10.31 -7.04 -5.79
CA PHE A 125 -11.40 -7.61 -4.98
C PHE A 125 -11.84 -9.02 -5.43
N TYR A 126 -11.40 -9.44 -6.63
CA TYR A 126 -11.60 -10.81 -7.11
C TYR A 126 -10.48 -11.76 -6.69
N TYR A 127 -9.44 -11.27 -6.01
CA TYR A 127 -8.32 -12.04 -5.45
C TYR A 127 -8.43 -12.16 -3.94
N ASN A 128 -9.50 -12.56 -3.44
CA ASN A 128 -9.84 -12.88 -2.04
C ASN A 128 -8.79 -12.43 -1.00
N TYR A 129 -9.05 -11.32 -0.34
CA TYR A 129 -8.20 -10.72 0.70
C TYR A 129 -6.75 -10.42 0.25
N TYR A 130 -6.59 -9.93 -0.94
CA TYR A 130 -5.26 -9.60 -1.48
C TYR A 130 -4.77 -8.19 -1.05
N VAL A 131 -5.65 -7.20 -1.02
CA VAL A 131 -5.28 -5.78 -0.97
C VAL A 131 -4.63 -5.33 0.35
N PHE A 132 -4.87 -6.01 1.47
CA PHE A 132 -4.26 -5.66 2.76
C PHE A 132 -2.72 -5.72 2.70
N GLN A 133 -2.15 -6.50 1.79
CA GLN A 133 -0.71 -6.68 1.62
C GLN A 133 0.00 -5.38 1.23
N TYR A 134 -0.66 -4.47 0.53
CA TYR A 134 -0.10 -3.18 0.17
C TYR A 134 0.16 -2.31 1.40
N ALA A 135 -0.83 -2.15 2.27
CA ALA A 135 -0.70 -1.33 3.46
C ALA A 135 0.30 -1.91 4.47
N THR A 136 0.26 -3.23 4.68
CA THR A 136 1.20 -3.93 5.59
C THR A 136 2.62 -3.91 5.04
N GLY A 137 2.81 -4.16 3.74
CA GLY A 137 4.11 -4.10 3.08
C GLY A 137 4.72 -2.70 3.10
N TYR A 138 3.92 -1.67 2.81
CA TYR A 138 4.33 -0.28 2.90
C TYR A 138 4.79 0.08 4.34
N SER A 139 4.01 -0.28 5.34
CA SER A 139 4.33 -0.03 6.75
C SER A 139 5.65 -0.70 7.16
N ALA A 140 5.86 -1.96 6.78
CA ALA A 140 7.09 -2.68 7.03
C ALA A 140 8.30 -2.01 6.34
N ALA A 141 8.15 -1.61 5.08
CA ALA A 141 9.21 -0.94 4.31
C ALA A 141 9.63 0.39 4.94
N ILE A 142 8.66 1.21 5.37
CA ILE A 142 8.95 2.48 6.05
C ILE A 142 9.63 2.25 7.40
N ALA A 143 9.17 1.27 8.19
CA ALA A 143 9.79 0.94 9.47
C ALA A 143 11.26 0.49 9.30
N LEU A 144 11.52 -0.39 8.32
CA LEU A 144 12.87 -0.86 8.01
C LEU A 144 13.77 0.27 7.49
N SER A 145 13.28 1.11 6.60
CA SER A 145 14.05 2.27 6.08
C SER A 145 14.42 3.24 7.20
N ARG A 146 13.49 3.54 8.11
CA ARG A 146 13.76 4.37 9.28
C ARG A 146 14.76 3.75 10.24
N ARG A 147 14.67 2.44 10.45
CA ARG A 147 15.64 1.72 11.28
C ARG A 147 17.06 1.84 10.71
N ILE A 148 17.25 1.59 9.42
CA ILE A 148 18.56 1.70 8.77
C ILE A 148 19.09 3.16 8.80
N LEU A 149 18.24 4.14 8.53
CA LEU A 149 18.64 5.55 8.57
C LEU A 149 19.08 6.01 9.96
N ASN A 150 18.54 5.43 11.03
CA ASN A 150 18.83 5.79 12.41
C ASN A 150 20.00 4.98 13.01
N GLU A 151 20.10 3.69 12.70
CA GLU A 151 21.04 2.76 13.33
C GLU A 151 22.25 2.43 12.45
N GLY A 152 22.22 2.78 11.16
CA GLY A 152 23.32 2.57 10.21
C GLY A 152 23.67 1.09 9.97
N GLU A 153 24.98 0.81 9.89
CA GLU A 153 25.49 -0.53 9.54
C GLU A 153 24.99 -1.66 10.45
N LYS A 154 24.71 -1.36 11.71
CA LYS A 154 24.16 -2.35 12.64
C LYS A 154 22.81 -2.89 12.17
N ALA A 155 21.95 -2.03 11.69
CA ALA A 155 20.63 -2.44 11.18
C ALA A 155 20.68 -3.11 9.80
N VAL A 156 21.78 -2.95 9.07
CA VAL A 156 22.00 -3.65 7.78
C VAL A 156 22.45 -5.09 8.00
N ALA A 157 23.13 -5.38 9.11
CA ALA A 157 23.64 -6.71 9.44
C ALA A 157 22.58 -7.66 10.03
N ASP A 158 21.54 -7.10 10.65
CA ASP A 158 20.39 -7.85 11.21
C ASP A 158 19.40 -8.27 10.11
#